data_e0cb02f17c1c288d85f1e1ff59111ae3
#
_entry.id   e0cb02f17c1c288d85f1e1ff59111ae3
#
_cell.length_a   1.000
_cell.length_b   1.000
_cell.length_c   1.000
_cell.angle_alpha   90.00
_cell.angle_beta   90.00
_cell.angle_gamma   90.00
#
_symmetry.space_group_name_H-M   'P 1'
#
loop_
_entity.id
_entity.type
_entity.pdbx_description
1 polymer ?
#
loop_
_entity_poly.entity_id
_entity_poly.type
_entity_poly.pdbx_seq_one_letter_code
_entity_poly.pdbx_strand_id
1 'polypeptide(L)' 'MGRSAGRHTRRVRLTEFWDRMNRQFGAGYVDSVARDHVLASLGGATVEGALARGDDAKAVWRAVCQEFDVPARER' A
#
# COMPACT_ATOMS: atom_id res chain seq x y z
N MET A 1 3.12 27.69 1.90
CA MET A 1 3.96 27.14 0.83
C MET A 1 4.53 25.81 1.21
N GLY A 2 5.24 25.72 2.28
CA GLY A 2 5.81 24.46 2.69
C GLY A 2 4.78 23.35 2.88
N ARG A 3 3.61 23.74 3.28
CA ARG A 3 2.52 22.79 3.48
C ARG A 3 2.15 22.07 2.20
N SER A 4 2.09 22.82 1.11
CA SER A 4 1.74 22.23 -0.17
C SER A 4 2.74 21.19 -0.59
N ALA A 5 4.00 21.47 -0.39
CA ALA A 5 5.06 20.53 -0.71
C ALA A 5 4.91 19.26 0.11
N GLY A 6 4.59 19.41 1.40
CA GLY A 6 4.39 18.26 2.25
C GLY A 6 3.24 17.40 1.80
N ARG A 7 2.16 18.02 1.40
CA ARG A 7 1.01 17.28 0.89
C ARG A 7 1.31 16.59 -0.41
N HIS A 8 2.04 17.27 -1.28
CA HIS A 8 2.45 16.68 -2.54
C HIS A 8 3.25 15.42 -2.31
N THR A 9 4.18 15.49 -1.37
CA THR A 9 5.02 14.35 -1.04
C THR A 9 4.17 13.18 -0.59
N ARG A 10 3.16 13.46 0.24
CA ARG A 10 2.28 12.42 0.73
C ARG A 10 1.48 11.78 -0.40
N ARG A 11 0.98 12.60 -1.33
CA ARG A 11 0.26 12.09 -2.47
C ARG A 11 1.13 11.24 -3.36
N VAL A 12 2.35 11.69 -3.58
CA VAL A 12 3.29 10.95 -4.40
C VAL A 12 3.52 9.56 -3.82
N ARG A 13 3.67 9.49 -2.49
CA ARG A 13 3.85 8.21 -1.85
C ARG A 13 2.68 7.28 -2.06
N LEU A 14 1.48 7.80 -1.94
CA LEU A 14 0.28 6.98 -2.11
C LEU A 14 0.16 6.51 -3.54
N THR A 15 0.43 7.39 -4.50
CA THR A 15 0.42 7.03 -5.91
C THR A 15 1.45 5.95 -6.18
N GLU A 16 2.63 6.10 -5.61
CA GLU A 16 3.71 5.14 -5.77
C GLU A 16 3.31 3.79 -5.18
N PHE A 17 2.64 3.80 -4.04
CA PHE A 17 2.14 2.58 -3.42
C PHE A 17 1.23 1.82 -4.38
N TRP A 18 0.26 2.52 -4.96
CA TRP A 18 -0.67 1.87 -5.87
C TRP A 18 0.00 1.41 -7.16
N ASP A 19 1.00 2.15 -7.63
CA ASP A 19 1.79 1.72 -8.77
C ASP A 19 2.47 0.39 -8.50
N ARG A 20 3.05 0.26 -7.31
CA ARG A 20 3.71 -0.97 -6.91
C ARG A 20 2.73 -2.11 -6.78
N MET A 21 1.56 -1.83 -6.21
CA MET A 21 0.51 -2.83 -6.10
C MET A 21 0.09 -3.32 -7.48
N ASN A 22 -0.12 -2.40 -8.40
CA ASN A 22 -0.51 -2.76 -9.75
C ASN A 22 0.54 -3.61 -10.45
N ARG A 23 1.79 -3.26 -10.26
CA ARG A 23 2.88 -4.02 -10.85
C ARG A 23 2.96 -5.43 -10.30
N GLN A 24 2.72 -5.57 -9.00
CA GLN A 24 2.86 -6.86 -8.33
C GLN A 24 1.67 -7.78 -8.62
N PHE A 25 0.47 -7.24 -8.63
CA PHE A 25 -0.74 -8.05 -8.73
C PHE A 25 -1.49 -7.91 -10.04
N GLY A 26 -1.23 -6.87 -10.80
CA GLY A 26 -1.95 -6.60 -12.04
C GLY A 26 -3.21 -5.79 -11.79
N ALA A 27 -3.54 -4.94 -12.77
CA ALA A 27 -4.64 -4.00 -12.61
C ALA A 27 -5.98 -4.69 -12.36
N GLY A 28 -6.18 -5.88 -12.91
CA GLY A 28 -7.44 -6.58 -12.72
C GLY A 28 -7.56 -7.32 -11.41
N TYR A 29 -6.45 -7.50 -10.70
CA TYR A 29 -6.43 -8.29 -9.48
C TYR A 29 -6.19 -7.44 -8.22
N VAL A 30 -5.57 -6.26 -8.41
CA VAL A 30 -5.14 -5.43 -7.29
C VAL A 30 -6.30 -5.00 -6.40
N ASP A 31 -7.46 -4.72 -6.98
CA ASP A 31 -8.62 -4.29 -6.20
C ASP A 31 -9.06 -5.37 -5.23
N SER A 32 -9.10 -6.61 -5.70
CA SER A 32 -9.50 -7.72 -4.84
C SER A 32 -8.51 -7.88 -3.68
N VAL A 33 -7.22 -7.82 -3.97
CA VAL A 33 -6.21 -7.95 -2.94
C VAL A 33 -6.37 -6.86 -1.90
N ALA A 34 -6.53 -5.61 -2.35
CA ALA A 34 -6.60 -4.47 -1.44
C ALA A 34 -7.86 -4.48 -0.60
N ARG A 35 -8.95 -5.00 -1.12
CA ARG A 35 -10.23 -4.94 -0.45
C ARG A 35 -10.54 -6.19 0.38
N ASP A 36 -10.12 -7.34 -0.11
CA ASP A 36 -10.56 -8.61 0.50
C ASP A 36 -9.49 -9.34 1.29
N HIS A 37 -8.22 -9.13 0.98
CA HIS A 37 -7.16 -9.88 1.63
C HIS A 37 -6.78 -9.26 2.97
N VAL A 38 -6.92 -10.03 4.03
CA VAL A 38 -6.59 -9.58 5.38
C VAL A 38 -5.11 -9.84 5.65
N LEU A 39 -4.43 -8.83 6.18
CA LEU A 39 -3.00 -8.91 6.44
C LEU A 39 -2.74 -8.98 7.95
N ALA A 40 -2.11 -10.05 8.38
CA ALA A 40 -1.79 -10.23 9.79
C ALA A 40 -0.91 -9.11 10.31
N SER A 41 0.03 -8.65 9.50
CA SER A 41 0.93 -7.56 9.88
C SER A 41 0.20 -6.25 10.14
N LEU A 42 -1.02 -6.12 9.64
CA LEU A 42 -1.83 -4.94 9.86
C LEU A 42 -2.89 -5.16 10.93
N GLY A 43 -2.69 -6.17 11.76
CA GLY A 43 -3.63 -6.48 12.82
C GLY A 43 -4.93 -7.08 12.31
N GLY A 44 -4.88 -7.72 11.14
CA GLY A 44 -6.06 -8.32 10.56
C GLY A 44 -6.87 -7.38 9.68
N ALA A 45 -6.28 -6.27 9.26
CA ALA A 45 -6.95 -5.33 8.39
C ALA A 45 -6.56 -5.56 6.94
N THR A 46 -7.44 -5.14 6.03
CA THR A 46 -7.11 -5.14 4.61
C THR A 46 -6.29 -3.90 4.28
N VAL A 47 -5.72 -3.86 3.08
CA VAL A 47 -4.98 -2.69 2.62
C VAL A 47 -5.87 -1.44 2.67
N GLU A 48 -7.09 -1.55 2.12
CA GLU A 48 -8.00 -0.40 2.12
C GLU A 48 -8.36 0.02 3.54
N GLY A 49 -8.62 -0.95 4.41
CA GLY A 49 -8.94 -0.66 5.79
C GLY A 49 -7.82 0.06 6.51
N ALA A 50 -6.59 -0.40 6.31
CA ALA A 50 -5.43 0.20 6.94
C ALA A 50 -5.22 1.63 6.46
N LEU A 51 -5.33 1.87 5.16
CA LEU A 51 -5.18 3.21 4.61
C LEU A 51 -6.29 4.13 5.11
N ALA A 52 -7.51 3.62 5.20
CA ALA A 52 -8.63 4.41 5.68
C ALA A 52 -8.48 4.82 7.13
N ARG A 53 -7.88 3.98 7.95
CA ARG A 53 -7.69 4.33 9.37
C ARG A 53 -6.47 5.21 9.59
N GLY A 54 -5.72 5.52 8.52
CA GLY A 54 -4.62 6.46 8.60
C GLY A 54 -3.22 5.85 8.61
N ASP A 55 -3.10 4.56 8.36
CA ASP A 55 -1.78 3.93 8.33
C ASP A 55 -0.95 4.50 7.19
N ASP A 56 0.34 4.61 7.41
CA ASP A 56 1.26 5.11 6.40
C ASP A 56 1.37 4.12 5.24
N ALA A 57 1.32 4.64 4.02
CA ALA A 57 1.38 3.79 2.83
C ALA A 57 2.64 2.92 2.80
N LYS A 58 3.75 3.47 3.29
CA LYS A 58 4.99 2.71 3.34
C LYS A 58 4.88 1.51 4.29
N ALA A 59 4.24 1.71 5.42
CA ALA A 59 4.03 0.62 6.37
C ALA A 59 3.10 -0.43 5.80
N VAL A 60 2.05 0.02 5.12
CA VAL A 60 1.12 -0.90 4.47
C VAL A 60 1.83 -1.70 3.39
N TRP A 61 2.68 -1.06 2.60
CA TRP A 61 3.45 -1.75 1.57
C TRP A 61 4.37 -2.82 2.16
N ARG A 62 5.00 -2.52 3.29
CA ARG A 62 5.83 -3.51 3.96
C ARG A 62 5.02 -4.73 4.37
N ALA A 63 3.83 -4.50 4.88
CA ALA A 63 2.95 -5.60 5.27
C ALA A 63 2.59 -6.46 4.08
N VAL A 64 2.30 -5.83 2.95
CA VAL A 64 2.01 -6.54 1.71
C VAL A 64 3.21 -7.37 1.28
N CYS A 65 4.39 -6.79 1.33
CA CYS A 65 5.61 -7.51 0.94
C CYS A 65 5.85 -8.73 1.80
N GLN A 66 5.56 -8.64 3.09
CA GLN A 66 5.72 -9.79 3.98
C GLN A 66 4.69 -10.86 3.70
N GLU A 67 3.46 -10.45 3.49
CA GLU A 67 2.37 -11.40 3.29
C GLU A 67 2.52 -12.17 1.99
N PHE A 68 2.94 -11.51 0.94
CA PHE A 68 3.03 -12.09 -0.39
C PHE A 68 4.45 -12.44 -0.81
N ASP A 69 5.39 -12.27 0.10
CA ASP A 69 6.79 -12.63 -0.15
C ASP A 69 7.36 -11.94 -1.38
N VAL A 70 7.14 -10.64 -1.47
CA VAL A 70 7.61 -9.84 -2.60
C VAL A 70 9.14 -9.76 -2.58
N PRO A 71 9.81 -10.01 -3.72
CA PRO A 71 11.27 -9.94 -3.78
C PRO A 71 11.80 -8.58 -3.34
N ALA A 72 12.97 -8.56 -2.71
CA ALA A 72 13.55 -7.33 -2.18
C ALA A 72 13.68 -6.24 -3.25
N ARG A 73 14.02 -6.61 -4.46
CA ARG A 73 14.19 -5.65 -5.54
C ARG A 73 12.89 -5.01 -5.99
N GLU A 74 11.77 -5.62 -5.62
CA GLU A 74 10.45 -5.09 -5.97
C GLU A 74 9.89 -4.21 -4.85
N ARG A 75 10.56 -4.21 -3.73
CA ARG A 75 10.13 -3.40 -2.60
C ARG A 75 10.58 -1.97 -2.76
#